data_a5bf4ccc63a1da42f087a4a26d07b71d
#
_entry.id   a5bf4ccc63a1da42f087a4a26d07b71d
#
_cell.length_a   1.000
_cell.length_b   1.000
_cell.length_c   1.000
_cell.angle_alpha   90.00
_cell.angle_beta   90.00
_cell.angle_gamma   90.00
#
_symmetry.space_group_name_H-M   'P 1'
#
loop_
_entity.id
_entity.type
_entity.pdbx_description
1 polymer ?
#
loop_
_entity_poly.entity_id
_entity_poly.type
_entity_poly.pdbx_seq_one_letter_code
_entity_poly.pdbx_strand_id
1 'polypeptide(L)'
;AASDVYKRQQYYYAMTILREFADYKEDKEYIEYLNESQKKLGKLIQDLCWNEDRFIRGFTEDGAVIGKRTDPEANMWLNPQSWSVISGFASKEQSDKAMQSVADILDTPYGAKLLDPPYIDHYFDGALMHIFNPDTKENGGIFSQSQGWLILAESLLGHGNDAFRYFEESSPASMNDKAEQRVLEPYVHGQFTESTASPYAGRSHVHWLTGTASTVMVGCVEGCLLYTSDAAD
;
A
#
# COMPACT_ATOMS: atom_id res chain seq x y z
N ALA A 1 -17.76 -4.44 -12.12
CA ALA A 1 -16.79 -4.77 -11.09
C ALA A 1 -16.23 -3.47 -10.50
N ALA A 2 -16.10 -3.39 -9.16
CA ALA A 2 -15.50 -2.25 -8.50
C ALA A 2 -14.12 -1.94 -9.09
N SER A 3 -13.83 -0.67 -9.33
CA SER A 3 -12.58 -0.26 -9.94
C SER A 3 -11.59 0.19 -8.87
N ASP A 4 -10.67 -0.67 -8.48
CA ASP A 4 -9.62 -0.37 -7.52
C ASP A 4 -8.62 0.65 -8.06
N VAL A 5 -8.41 1.74 -7.35
CA VAL A 5 -7.46 2.79 -7.73
C VAL A 5 -6.02 2.25 -7.74
N TYR A 6 -5.59 1.55 -6.69
CA TYR A 6 -4.21 1.06 -6.64
C TYR A 6 -3.87 0.05 -7.76
N LYS A 7 -4.83 -0.71 -8.29
CA LYS A 7 -4.61 -1.56 -9.48
C LYS A 7 -4.39 -0.74 -10.75
N ARG A 8 -5.02 0.43 -10.84
CA ARG A 8 -4.77 1.37 -11.93
C ARG A 8 -3.41 2.03 -11.81
N GLN A 9 -2.97 2.31 -10.60
CA GLN A 9 -1.64 2.81 -10.31
C GLN A 9 -0.57 1.76 -10.64
N GLN A 10 -0.80 0.48 -10.31
CA GLN A 10 0.04 -0.63 -10.72
C GLN A 10 0.12 -0.78 -12.25
N TYR A 11 -1.01 -0.61 -12.93
CA TYR A 11 -1.03 -0.64 -14.40
C TYR A 11 -0.26 0.54 -15.01
N TYR A 12 -0.35 1.72 -14.39
CA TYR A 12 0.46 2.88 -14.77
C TYR A 12 1.97 2.57 -14.65
N TYR A 13 2.38 1.97 -13.54
CA TYR A 13 3.77 1.53 -13.33
C TYR A 13 4.20 0.47 -14.33
N ALA A 14 3.36 -0.53 -14.60
CA ALA A 14 3.66 -1.55 -15.58
C ALA A 14 3.91 -0.98 -16.99
N MET A 15 3.19 0.07 -17.39
CA MET A 15 3.45 0.76 -18.66
C MET A 15 4.83 1.45 -18.69
N THR A 16 5.34 1.93 -17.55
CA THR A 16 6.70 2.47 -17.45
C THR A 16 7.74 1.38 -17.75
N ILE A 17 7.60 0.22 -17.13
CA ILE A 17 8.52 -0.92 -17.35
C ILE A 17 8.41 -1.45 -18.78
N LEU A 18 7.18 -1.58 -19.31
CA LEU A 18 6.98 -2.01 -20.69
C LEU A 18 7.61 -1.05 -21.70
N ARG A 19 7.64 0.24 -21.41
CA ARG A 19 8.30 1.24 -22.26
C ARG A 19 9.82 1.01 -22.32
N GLU A 20 10.47 0.67 -21.20
CA GLU A 20 11.90 0.33 -21.19
C GLU A 20 12.20 -0.88 -22.10
N PHE A 21 11.35 -1.89 -22.09
CA PHE A 21 11.48 -3.02 -23.01
C PHE A 21 11.23 -2.64 -24.48
N ALA A 22 10.24 -1.77 -24.73
CA ALA A 22 9.96 -1.27 -26.08
C ALA A 22 11.10 -0.40 -26.59
N ASP A 23 11.71 0.44 -25.75
CA ASP A 23 12.92 1.21 -26.06
C ASP A 23 14.09 0.29 -26.43
N TYR A 24 14.33 -0.75 -25.64
CA TYR A 24 15.35 -1.76 -25.94
C TYR A 24 15.11 -2.48 -27.29
N LYS A 25 13.85 -2.66 -27.67
CA LYS A 25 13.46 -3.28 -28.96
C LYS A 25 13.35 -2.28 -30.10
N GLU A 26 13.55 -0.99 -29.85
CA GLU A 26 13.35 0.11 -30.80
C GLU A 26 11.93 0.15 -31.43
N ASP A 27 10.92 -0.34 -30.68
CA ASP A 27 9.52 -0.39 -31.11
C ASP A 27 8.83 0.97 -30.87
N LYS A 28 9.00 1.88 -31.80
CA LYS A 28 8.49 3.25 -31.72
C LYS A 28 6.97 3.34 -31.65
N GLU A 29 6.27 2.46 -32.37
CA GLU A 29 4.80 2.44 -32.38
C GLU A 29 4.25 2.06 -31.01
N TYR A 30 4.84 1.04 -30.39
CA TYR A 30 4.43 0.61 -29.05
C TYR A 30 4.79 1.62 -27.96
N ILE A 31 5.95 2.30 -28.09
CA ILE A 31 6.35 3.40 -27.19
C ILE A 31 5.30 4.52 -27.23
N GLU A 32 4.88 4.95 -28.42
CA GLU A 32 3.86 5.99 -28.59
C GLU A 32 2.52 5.59 -27.96
N TYR A 33 2.06 4.36 -28.24
CA TYR A 33 0.86 3.80 -27.63
C TYR A 33 0.93 3.79 -26.09
N LEU A 34 2.05 3.36 -25.50
CA LEU A 34 2.25 3.33 -24.06
C LEU A 34 2.24 4.74 -23.45
N ASN A 35 2.90 5.70 -24.09
CA ASN A 35 2.96 7.10 -23.65
C ASN A 35 1.56 7.73 -23.62
N GLU A 36 0.78 7.56 -24.69
CA GLU A 36 -0.59 8.08 -24.75
C GLU A 36 -1.51 7.41 -23.72
N SER A 37 -1.43 6.09 -23.59
CA SER A 37 -2.22 5.32 -22.63
C SER A 37 -1.89 5.71 -21.20
N GLN A 38 -0.61 5.85 -20.85
CA GLN A 38 -0.13 6.25 -19.54
C GLN A 38 -0.57 7.68 -19.21
N LYS A 39 -0.44 8.62 -20.15
CA LYS A 39 -0.89 10.01 -19.99
C LYS A 39 -2.40 10.09 -19.74
N LYS A 40 -3.19 9.34 -20.50
CA LYS A 40 -4.65 9.27 -20.33
C LYS A 40 -5.04 8.70 -18.98
N LEU A 41 -4.41 7.59 -18.57
CA LEU A 41 -4.69 6.96 -17.29
C LEU A 41 -4.28 7.85 -16.11
N GLY A 42 -3.09 8.45 -16.15
CA GLY A 42 -2.60 9.37 -15.12
C GLY A 42 -3.56 10.55 -14.91
N LYS A 43 -4.02 11.15 -16.03
CA LYS A 43 -5.02 12.23 -15.95
C LYS A 43 -6.32 11.78 -15.29
N LEU A 44 -6.85 10.61 -15.63
CA LEU A 44 -8.07 10.08 -15.02
C LEU A 44 -7.92 9.83 -13.53
N ILE A 45 -6.76 9.29 -13.09
CA ILE A 45 -6.49 9.08 -11.66
C ILE A 45 -6.39 10.42 -10.93
N GLN A 46 -5.73 11.42 -11.50
CA GLN A 46 -5.63 12.75 -10.90
C GLN A 46 -6.99 13.44 -10.78
N ASP A 47 -7.77 13.43 -11.86
CA ASP A 47 -9.05 14.14 -11.91
C ASP A 47 -10.12 13.50 -11.01
N LEU A 48 -10.10 12.19 -10.82
CA LEU A 48 -11.20 11.45 -10.19
C LEU A 48 -10.86 10.83 -8.83
N CYS A 49 -9.57 10.63 -8.52
CA CYS A 49 -9.19 9.80 -7.37
C CYS A 49 -8.47 10.58 -6.26
N TRP A 50 -7.99 11.80 -6.51
CA TRP A 50 -7.40 12.64 -5.46
C TRP A 50 -8.50 13.28 -4.61
N ASN A 51 -8.42 13.11 -3.29
CA ASN A 51 -9.41 13.63 -2.33
C ASN A 51 -8.70 14.37 -1.18
N GLU A 52 -8.32 15.63 -1.43
CA GLU A 52 -7.71 16.58 -0.51
C GLU A 52 -6.28 16.22 -0.07
N ASP A 53 -6.10 15.14 0.68
CA ASP A 53 -4.85 14.70 1.29
C ASP A 53 -4.52 13.22 1.01
N ARG A 54 -5.37 12.54 0.24
CA ARG A 54 -5.24 11.10 -0.05
C ARG A 54 -5.87 10.70 -1.36
N PHE A 55 -5.53 9.53 -1.86
CA PHE A 55 -6.24 8.87 -2.96
C PHE A 55 -7.36 7.99 -2.42
N ILE A 56 -8.52 8.04 -3.07
CA ILE A 56 -9.65 7.18 -2.74
C ILE A 56 -9.34 5.71 -3.01
N ARG A 57 -10.16 4.81 -2.46
CA ARG A 57 -10.02 3.36 -2.68
C ARG A 57 -10.44 2.93 -4.08
N GLY A 58 -11.54 3.46 -4.57
CA GLY A 58 -12.10 3.06 -5.86
C GLY A 58 -13.53 3.50 -6.09
N PHE A 59 -14.17 2.79 -7.03
CA PHE A 59 -15.56 3.03 -7.42
C PHE A 59 -16.32 1.72 -7.41
N THR A 60 -17.58 1.78 -6.99
CA THR A 60 -18.54 0.68 -7.16
C THR A 60 -18.95 0.55 -8.62
N GLU A 61 -19.73 -0.47 -8.96
CA GLU A 61 -20.19 -0.71 -10.33
C GLU A 61 -21.14 0.38 -10.83
N ASP A 62 -21.95 0.94 -9.94
CA ASP A 62 -22.84 2.08 -10.20
C ASP A 62 -22.17 3.45 -10.14
N GLY A 63 -20.86 3.48 -9.88
CA GLY A 63 -20.04 4.69 -9.89
C GLY A 63 -19.95 5.42 -8.55
N ALA A 64 -20.48 4.86 -7.46
CA ALA A 64 -20.27 5.45 -6.15
C ALA A 64 -18.79 5.37 -5.74
N VAL A 65 -18.30 6.40 -5.07
CA VAL A 65 -16.90 6.49 -4.65
C VAL A 65 -16.72 5.81 -3.31
N ILE A 66 -15.65 5.02 -3.18
CA ILE A 66 -15.24 4.29 -1.97
C ILE A 66 -13.98 4.92 -1.40
N GLY A 67 -13.95 5.18 -0.10
CA GLY A 67 -12.78 5.69 0.59
C GLY A 67 -12.60 7.20 0.48
N LYS A 68 -13.72 7.95 0.43
CA LYS A 68 -13.68 9.41 0.60
C LYS A 68 -13.33 9.76 2.04
N ARG A 69 -12.63 10.86 2.22
CA ARG A 69 -12.35 11.42 3.54
C ARG A 69 -13.60 11.63 4.40
N THR A 70 -14.74 11.87 3.77
CA THR A 70 -16.02 12.09 4.44
C THR A 70 -16.81 10.82 4.73
N ASP A 71 -16.36 9.67 4.29
CA ASP A 71 -17.02 8.41 4.57
C ASP A 71 -16.92 8.11 6.08
N PRO A 72 -17.98 7.64 6.73
CA PRO A 72 -17.96 7.38 8.17
C PRO A 72 -17.04 6.20 8.54
N GLU A 73 -16.84 5.27 7.62
CA GLU A 73 -15.99 4.09 7.76
C GLU A 73 -15.12 3.93 6.51
N ALA A 74 -13.97 3.27 6.64
CA ALA A 74 -13.02 3.01 5.57
C ALA A 74 -12.68 4.25 4.71
N ASN A 75 -12.50 5.39 5.37
CA ASN A 75 -12.20 6.65 4.69
C ASN A 75 -10.70 6.84 4.40
N MET A 76 -9.86 5.94 4.91
CA MET A 76 -8.42 5.89 4.63
C MET A 76 -8.01 4.47 4.24
N TRP A 77 -7.23 4.35 3.16
CA TRP A 77 -6.75 3.07 2.64
C TRP A 77 -5.26 3.15 2.30
N LEU A 78 -4.46 2.18 2.78
CA LEU A 78 -3.02 2.16 2.63
C LEU A 78 -2.56 2.03 1.16
N ASN A 79 -3.07 1.03 0.45
CA ASN A 79 -2.53 0.67 -0.87
C ASN A 79 -2.60 1.79 -1.92
N PRO A 80 -3.69 2.59 -2.03
CA PRO A 80 -3.70 3.72 -2.96
C PRO A 80 -2.64 4.79 -2.65
N GLN A 81 -2.24 4.94 -1.39
CA GLN A 81 -1.23 5.93 -1.01
C GLN A 81 0.16 5.45 -1.39
N SER A 82 0.58 4.27 -0.95
CA SER A 82 1.90 3.73 -1.28
C SER A 82 2.09 3.56 -2.79
N TRP A 83 1.09 3.05 -3.51
CA TRP A 83 1.16 2.91 -4.97
C TRP A 83 1.10 4.23 -5.73
N SER A 84 0.59 5.30 -5.14
CA SER A 84 0.67 6.64 -5.75
C SER A 84 2.12 7.12 -5.88
N VAL A 85 2.93 6.79 -4.89
CA VAL A 85 4.37 7.08 -4.87
C VAL A 85 5.14 6.13 -5.80
N ILE A 86 4.99 4.82 -5.59
CA ILE A 86 5.72 3.79 -6.34
C ILE A 86 5.52 3.93 -7.85
N SER A 87 4.31 4.23 -8.29
CA SER A 87 4.01 4.41 -9.71
C SER A 87 4.55 5.70 -10.32
N GLY A 88 4.92 6.68 -9.50
CA GLY A 88 5.57 7.92 -9.92
C GLY A 88 4.64 8.92 -10.62
N PHE A 89 3.31 8.73 -10.60
CA PHE A 89 2.40 9.70 -11.23
C PHE A 89 1.94 10.82 -10.29
N ALA A 90 1.96 10.60 -8.98
CA ALA A 90 1.61 11.61 -8.00
C ALA A 90 2.69 12.72 -7.94
N SER A 91 2.26 13.96 -7.78
CA SER A 91 3.21 15.04 -7.51
C SER A 91 3.88 14.84 -6.14
N LYS A 92 5.05 15.49 -5.94
CA LYS A 92 5.72 15.43 -4.63
C LYS A 92 4.79 15.88 -3.51
N GLU A 93 4.05 16.97 -3.70
CA GLU A 93 3.11 17.49 -2.71
C GLU A 93 1.99 16.48 -2.38
N GLN A 94 1.45 15.80 -3.40
CA GLN A 94 0.45 14.75 -3.20
C GLN A 94 1.03 13.55 -2.47
N SER A 95 2.23 13.14 -2.84
CA SER A 95 2.94 12.03 -2.20
C SER A 95 3.21 12.31 -0.72
N ASP A 96 3.76 13.50 -0.41
CA ASP A 96 4.05 13.91 0.97
C ASP A 96 2.75 13.95 1.81
N LYS A 97 1.65 14.51 1.27
CA LYS A 97 0.36 14.55 1.96
C LYS A 97 -0.23 13.15 2.17
N ALA A 98 -0.18 12.30 1.15
CA ALA A 98 -0.69 10.95 1.23
C ALA A 98 0.06 10.12 2.28
N MET A 99 1.39 10.20 2.32
CA MET A 99 2.21 9.50 3.31
C MET A 99 2.04 10.08 4.72
N GLN A 100 1.89 11.40 4.86
CA GLN A 100 1.54 12.01 6.15
C GLN A 100 0.18 11.49 6.66
N SER A 101 -0.83 11.38 5.77
CA SER A 101 -2.13 10.82 6.15
C SER A 101 -2.04 9.35 6.55
N VAL A 102 -1.12 8.56 5.94
CA VAL A 102 -0.82 7.19 6.39
C VAL A 102 -0.28 7.20 7.80
N ALA A 103 0.73 8.02 8.08
CA ALA A 103 1.33 8.12 9.41
C ALA A 103 0.34 8.59 10.49
N ASP A 104 -0.53 9.54 10.16
CA ASP A 104 -1.48 10.10 11.13
C ASP A 104 -2.66 9.16 11.44
N ILE A 105 -3.04 8.28 10.51
CA ILE A 105 -4.31 7.54 10.59
C ILE A 105 -4.11 6.03 10.65
N LEU A 106 -3.16 5.48 9.88
CA LEU A 106 -3.02 4.03 9.74
C LEU A 106 -1.90 3.42 10.58
N ASP A 107 -0.99 4.24 11.09
CA ASP A 107 0.18 3.77 11.82
C ASP A 107 -0.17 3.14 13.17
N THR A 108 0.49 2.03 13.50
CA THR A 108 0.33 1.31 14.76
C THR A 108 1.67 0.68 15.19
N PRO A 109 1.82 0.27 16.47
CA PRO A 109 3.03 -0.42 16.92
C PRO A 109 3.33 -1.77 16.23
N TYR A 110 2.51 -2.20 15.28
CA TYR A 110 2.62 -3.48 14.58
C TYR A 110 2.70 -3.31 13.05
N GLY A 111 2.81 -2.07 12.59
CA GLY A 111 2.75 -1.66 11.19
C GLY A 111 1.47 -0.90 10.84
N ALA A 112 1.34 -0.48 9.59
CA ALA A 112 0.20 0.30 9.13
C ALA A 112 -1.03 -0.56 8.81
N LYS A 113 -2.21 -0.13 9.28
CA LYS A 113 -3.51 -0.74 8.96
C LYS A 113 -3.78 -0.70 7.46
N LEU A 114 -4.53 -1.67 6.96
CA LEU A 114 -4.96 -1.67 5.55
C LEU A 114 -5.98 -0.59 5.25
N LEU A 115 -6.86 -0.31 6.20
CA LEU A 115 -7.87 0.76 6.16
C LEU A 115 -8.23 1.21 7.57
N ASP A 116 -8.78 2.42 7.69
CA ASP A 116 -9.35 2.97 8.92
C ASP A 116 -10.49 3.98 8.61
N PRO A 117 -11.52 4.13 9.47
CA PRO A 117 -11.98 3.15 10.46
C PRO A 117 -12.46 1.85 9.82
N PRO A 118 -12.44 0.70 10.52
CA PRO A 118 -12.96 -0.55 9.95
C PRO A 118 -14.47 -0.47 9.69
N TYR A 119 -14.95 -1.29 8.75
CA TYR A 119 -16.38 -1.43 8.49
C TYR A 119 -17.09 -2.12 9.65
N ILE A 120 -18.17 -1.50 10.14
CA ILE A 120 -19.08 -2.03 11.16
C ILE A 120 -20.51 -1.97 10.64
N ASP A 121 -21.01 -0.77 10.32
CA ASP A 121 -22.41 -0.51 9.96
C ASP A 121 -22.57 0.18 8.59
N HIS A 122 -21.53 0.83 8.06
CA HIS A 122 -21.61 1.71 6.88
C HIS A 122 -20.83 1.14 5.70
N TYR A 123 -21.10 -0.09 5.30
CA TYR A 123 -20.47 -0.72 4.15
C TYR A 123 -21.37 -0.64 2.91
N PHE A 124 -20.76 -0.66 1.73
CA PHE A 124 -21.45 -0.67 0.46
C PHE A 124 -21.81 -2.09 0.01
N ASP A 125 -22.83 -2.24 -0.82
CA ASP A 125 -23.23 -3.54 -1.37
C ASP A 125 -22.07 -4.17 -2.16
N GLY A 126 -21.71 -5.40 -1.80
CA GLY A 126 -20.56 -6.11 -2.36
C GLY A 126 -19.22 -5.86 -1.66
N ALA A 127 -19.18 -5.04 -0.59
CA ALA A 127 -18.04 -4.95 0.29
C ALA A 127 -17.89 -6.24 1.11
N LEU A 128 -16.98 -7.13 0.70
CA LEU A 128 -16.75 -8.39 1.43
C LEU A 128 -15.96 -8.18 2.72
N MET A 129 -15.33 -7.04 2.93
CA MET A 129 -14.48 -6.80 4.08
C MET A 129 -15.23 -6.86 5.42
N HIS A 130 -16.49 -6.43 5.44
CA HIS A 130 -17.33 -6.44 6.65
C HIS A 130 -17.64 -7.84 7.23
N ILE A 131 -17.34 -8.92 6.47
CA ILE A 131 -17.46 -10.30 7.01
C ILE A 131 -16.36 -10.61 8.03
N PHE A 132 -15.28 -9.84 8.04
CA PHE A 132 -14.22 -9.94 9.03
C PHE A 132 -14.49 -9.01 10.21
N ASN A 133 -14.13 -9.46 11.39
CA ASN A 133 -14.20 -8.61 12.56
C ASN A 133 -13.36 -7.32 12.35
N PRO A 134 -13.78 -6.18 12.95
CA PRO A 134 -12.98 -4.96 12.92
C PRO A 134 -11.53 -5.22 13.35
N ASP A 135 -10.59 -4.55 12.70
CA ASP A 135 -9.16 -4.66 12.93
C ASP A 135 -8.55 -6.05 12.63
N THR A 136 -9.23 -6.85 11.82
CA THR A 136 -8.72 -8.14 11.35
C THR A 136 -8.78 -8.22 9.82
N LYS A 137 -7.84 -8.95 9.21
CA LYS A 137 -7.76 -9.16 7.76
C LYS A 137 -7.97 -7.87 6.97
N GLU A 138 -8.81 -7.94 5.93
CA GLU A 138 -9.10 -6.80 5.05
C GLU A 138 -9.95 -5.72 5.74
N ASN A 139 -10.49 -5.97 6.91
CA ASN A 139 -11.29 -5.00 7.66
C ASN A 139 -10.49 -4.27 8.75
N GLY A 140 -9.46 -3.55 8.34
CA GLY A 140 -8.62 -2.75 9.24
C GLY A 140 -7.46 -3.52 9.87
N GLY A 141 -7.23 -4.79 9.52
CA GLY A 141 -6.03 -5.52 9.92
C GLY A 141 -4.77 -4.97 9.26
N ILE A 142 -3.61 -5.30 9.81
CA ILE A 142 -2.30 -4.94 9.28
C ILE A 142 -1.89 -6.01 8.29
N PHE A 143 -2.11 -5.76 7.00
CA PHE A 143 -1.72 -6.69 5.94
C PHE A 143 -0.22 -6.59 5.69
N SER A 144 0.47 -7.69 5.94
CA SER A 144 1.94 -7.69 5.94
C SER A 144 2.54 -7.42 4.56
N GLN A 145 1.91 -7.89 3.47
CA GLN A 145 2.38 -7.61 2.10
C GLN A 145 2.39 -6.11 1.79
N SER A 146 1.41 -5.36 2.29
CA SER A 146 1.30 -3.92 2.06
C SER A 146 2.39 -3.12 2.78
N GLN A 147 3.00 -3.68 3.83
CA GLN A 147 4.10 -3.02 4.54
C GLN A 147 5.33 -2.87 3.64
N GLY A 148 5.66 -3.88 2.83
CA GLY A 148 6.77 -3.77 1.89
C GLY A 148 6.58 -2.67 0.85
N TRP A 149 5.35 -2.44 0.39
CA TRP A 149 5.03 -1.31 -0.49
C TRP A 149 5.13 0.04 0.23
N LEU A 150 4.74 0.09 1.51
CA LEU A 150 4.86 1.30 2.32
C LEU A 150 6.34 1.66 2.55
N ILE A 151 7.17 0.69 2.92
CA ILE A 151 8.62 0.86 3.09
C ILE A 151 9.25 1.39 1.80
N LEU A 152 8.91 0.81 0.65
CA LEU A 152 9.41 1.27 -0.65
C LEU A 152 8.96 2.70 -0.95
N ALA A 153 7.70 3.03 -0.71
CA ALA A 153 7.15 4.36 -0.97
C ALA A 153 7.87 5.44 -0.14
N GLU A 154 8.04 5.22 1.16
CA GLU A 154 8.78 6.16 2.04
C GLU A 154 10.23 6.29 1.62
N SER A 155 10.87 5.20 1.25
CA SER A 155 12.25 5.21 0.76
C SER A 155 12.39 6.03 -0.52
N LEU A 156 11.50 5.89 -1.49
CA LEU A 156 11.48 6.65 -2.75
C LEU A 156 11.28 8.17 -2.53
N LEU A 157 10.65 8.56 -1.44
CA LEU A 157 10.49 9.97 -1.04
C LEU A 157 11.67 10.50 -0.24
N GLY A 158 12.64 9.66 0.13
CA GLY A 158 13.77 10.03 0.97
C GLY A 158 13.44 10.05 2.47
N HIS A 159 12.30 9.51 2.88
CA HIS A 159 11.86 9.43 4.28
C HIS A 159 12.46 8.18 4.97
N GLY A 160 13.78 8.07 4.99
CA GLY A 160 14.49 6.88 5.46
C GLY A 160 14.17 6.46 6.89
N ASN A 161 13.91 7.41 7.80
CA ASN A 161 13.52 7.11 9.17
C ASN A 161 12.13 6.46 9.26
N ASP A 162 11.17 6.93 8.46
CA ASP A 162 9.83 6.35 8.41
C ASP A 162 9.84 4.98 7.76
N ALA A 163 10.59 4.81 6.66
CA ALA A 163 10.79 3.52 6.03
C ALA A 163 11.37 2.47 7.01
N PHE A 164 12.39 2.88 7.80
CA PHE A 164 12.99 2.01 8.80
C PHE A 164 12.02 1.70 9.94
N ARG A 165 11.27 2.68 10.42
CA ARG A 165 10.24 2.51 11.45
C ARG A 165 9.18 1.50 11.02
N TYR A 166 8.59 1.63 9.83
CA TYR A 166 7.63 0.66 9.29
C TYR A 166 8.22 -0.73 9.09
N PHE A 167 9.51 -0.81 8.74
CA PHE A 167 10.21 -2.09 8.70
C PHE A 167 10.29 -2.72 10.09
N GLU A 168 10.70 -1.99 11.13
CA GLU A 168 10.79 -2.50 12.49
C GLU A 168 9.43 -2.95 13.02
N GLU A 169 8.38 -2.13 12.87
CA GLU A 169 7.03 -2.43 13.34
C GLU A 169 6.44 -3.71 12.74
N SER A 170 6.74 -3.98 11.48
CA SER A 170 6.21 -5.13 10.74
C SER A 170 7.15 -6.35 10.69
N SER A 171 8.40 -6.20 11.12
CA SER A 171 9.40 -7.26 11.05
C SER A 171 9.14 -8.37 12.07
N PRO A 172 9.17 -9.65 11.66
CA PRO A 172 9.11 -10.78 12.58
C PRO A 172 10.17 -10.74 13.68
N ALA A 173 11.39 -10.32 13.35
CA ALA A 173 12.51 -10.26 14.29
C ALA A 173 12.29 -9.24 15.41
N SER A 174 11.67 -8.09 15.10
CA SER A 174 11.37 -7.04 16.07
C SER A 174 10.30 -7.43 17.08
N MET A 175 9.55 -8.51 16.81
CA MET A 175 8.49 -9.02 17.67
C MET A 175 8.89 -10.26 18.47
N ASN A 176 10.19 -10.61 18.50
CA ASN A 176 10.66 -11.81 19.20
C ASN A 176 10.47 -11.78 20.70
N ASP A 177 10.60 -10.63 21.33
CA ASP A 177 10.33 -10.39 22.75
C ASP A 177 8.83 -10.47 23.10
N LYS A 178 7.97 -10.46 22.08
CA LYS A 178 6.49 -10.54 22.17
C LYS A 178 5.97 -11.81 21.48
N ALA A 179 6.75 -12.91 21.48
CA ALA A 179 6.41 -14.15 20.78
C ALA A 179 5.05 -14.73 21.19
N GLU A 180 4.71 -14.65 22.48
CA GLU A 180 3.43 -15.13 23.02
C GLU A 180 2.23 -14.28 22.55
N GLN A 181 2.45 -13.00 22.25
CA GLN A 181 1.44 -12.13 21.66
C GLN A 181 1.31 -12.40 20.15
N ARG A 182 2.44 -12.47 19.46
CA ARG A 182 2.50 -12.65 18.01
C ARG A 182 2.02 -14.04 17.55
N VAL A 183 2.35 -15.10 18.30
CA VAL A 183 1.89 -16.49 18.10
C VAL A 183 2.31 -17.09 16.74
N LEU A 184 3.39 -16.64 16.15
CA LEU A 184 4.04 -17.22 14.96
C LEU A 184 5.51 -17.45 15.22
N GLU A 185 6.15 -18.26 14.35
CA GLU A 185 7.61 -18.47 14.37
C GLU A 185 8.34 -17.12 14.20
N PRO A 186 9.45 -16.89 14.92
CA PRO A 186 10.11 -15.59 14.99
C PRO A 186 10.70 -15.07 13.67
N TYR A 187 10.78 -15.91 12.65
CA TYR A 187 11.33 -15.60 11.33
C TYR A 187 10.27 -15.63 10.21
N VAL A 188 9.00 -15.84 10.54
CA VAL A 188 7.92 -16.00 9.56
C VAL A 188 7.05 -14.76 9.49
N HIS A 189 6.84 -14.23 8.29
CA HIS A 189 5.78 -13.28 8.04
C HIS A 189 4.43 -13.99 7.99
N GLY A 190 3.45 -13.52 8.79
CA GLY A 190 2.05 -13.86 8.61
C GLY A 190 1.44 -13.08 7.44
N GLN A 191 0.24 -13.47 7.02
CA GLN A 191 -0.51 -12.71 6.02
C GLN A 191 -0.98 -11.37 6.59
N PHE A 192 -1.43 -11.36 7.84
CA PHE A 192 -1.86 -10.15 8.55
C PHE A 192 -1.60 -10.27 10.05
N THR A 193 -1.57 -9.13 10.70
CA THR A 193 -1.56 -8.97 12.15
C THR A 193 -2.82 -8.24 12.58
N GLU A 194 -3.43 -8.64 13.70
CA GLU A 194 -4.58 -7.95 14.25
C GLU A 194 -4.17 -6.57 14.78
N SER A 195 -4.97 -5.55 14.44
CA SER A 195 -4.68 -4.17 14.79
C SER A 195 -5.18 -3.81 16.19
N THR A 196 -4.95 -2.57 16.58
CA THR A 196 -4.98 -2.09 17.96
C THR A 196 -6.34 -2.15 18.65
N ALA A 197 -7.46 -2.12 17.93
CA ALA A 197 -8.80 -2.25 18.52
C ALA A 197 -9.27 -3.71 18.64
N SER A 198 -8.52 -4.68 18.06
CA SER A 198 -8.81 -6.10 18.31
C SER A 198 -8.45 -6.50 19.73
N PRO A 199 -9.25 -7.38 20.38
CA PRO A 199 -8.89 -7.98 21.67
C PRO A 199 -7.60 -8.83 21.60
N TYR A 200 -7.12 -9.14 20.39
CA TYR A 200 -5.90 -9.89 20.14
C TYR A 200 -4.85 -9.06 19.37
N ALA A 201 -4.82 -7.75 19.63
CA ALA A 201 -3.88 -6.83 18.97
C ALA A 201 -2.43 -7.36 18.97
N GLY A 202 -1.75 -7.28 17.83
CA GLY A 202 -0.40 -7.81 17.65
C GLY A 202 -0.32 -9.30 17.32
N ARG A 203 -1.43 -10.05 17.34
CA ARG A 203 -1.47 -11.44 16.93
C ARG A 203 -1.41 -11.57 15.43
N SER A 204 -0.44 -12.31 14.93
CA SER A 204 -0.29 -12.60 13.51
C SER A 204 -0.97 -13.92 13.10
N HIS A 205 -1.39 -14.00 11.84
CA HIS A 205 -2.15 -15.12 11.32
C HIS A 205 -1.68 -15.54 9.93
N VAL A 206 -2.04 -16.78 9.56
CA VAL A 206 -1.83 -17.35 8.21
C VAL A 206 -0.36 -17.26 7.80
N HIS A 207 0.49 -17.95 8.56
CA HIS A 207 1.91 -18.08 8.28
C HIS A 207 2.16 -18.82 6.96
N TRP A 208 3.26 -18.53 6.29
CA TRP A 208 3.71 -19.12 5.03
C TRP A 208 2.86 -18.82 3.79
N LEU A 209 1.65 -18.28 3.93
CA LEU A 209 0.72 -17.98 2.83
C LEU A 209 0.64 -16.48 2.55
N THR A 210 1.76 -15.87 2.19
CA THR A 210 1.83 -14.42 1.95
C THR A 210 2.98 -14.07 1.00
N GLY A 211 2.79 -13.04 0.19
CA GLY A 211 3.86 -12.43 -0.61
C GLY A 211 4.74 -11.44 0.16
N THR A 212 4.61 -11.36 1.48
CA THR A 212 5.26 -10.35 2.31
C THR A 212 6.77 -10.39 2.23
N ALA A 213 7.37 -11.60 2.29
CA ALA A 213 8.82 -11.72 2.26
C ALA A 213 9.43 -11.08 0.99
N SER A 214 8.79 -11.26 -0.17
CA SER A 214 9.25 -10.64 -1.41
C SER A 214 9.02 -9.13 -1.43
N THR A 215 7.87 -8.64 -1.00
CA THR A 215 7.59 -7.18 -1.01
C THR A 215 8.46 -6.43 0.00
N VAL A 216 8.69 -6.99 1.18
CA VAL A 216 9.58 -6.39 2.19
C VAL A 216 11.03 -6.44 1.70
N MET A 217 11.47 -7.56 1.09
CA MET A 217 12.80 -7.65 0.51
C MET A 217 13.02 -6.58 -0.58
N VAL A 218 12.06 -6.40 -1.49
CA VAL A 218 12.12 -5.33 -2.50
C VAL A 218 12.17 -3.95 -1.84
N GLY A 219 11.29 -3.69 -0.87
CA GLY A 219 11.27 -2.42 -0.15
C GLY A 219 12.60 -2.10 0.54
N CYS A 220 13.23 -3.11 1.17
CA CYS A 220 14.52 -2.94 1.83
C CYS A 220 15.69 -2.85 0.85
N VAL A 221 15.73 -3.69 -0.18
CA VAL A 221 16.86 -3.73 -1.13
C VAL A 221 16.80 -2.53 -2.06
N GLU A 222 15.72 -2.31 -2.77
CA GLU A 222 15.60 -1.22 -3.74
C GLU A 222 15.46 0.14 -3.06
N GLY A 223 14.75 0.19 -1.93
CA GLY A 223 14.52 1.44 -1.21
C GLY A 223 15.67 1.87 -0.30
N CYS A 224 16.32 0.94 0.39
CA CYS A 224 17.31 1.27 1.42
C CYS A 224 18.75 0.87 1.06
N LEU A 225 18.97 -0.33 0.52
CA LEU A 225 20.31 -0.86 0.32
C LEU A 225 20.92 -0.46 -1.03
N LEU A 226 20.12 -0.34 -2.09
CA LEU A 226 20.57 0.09 -3.41
C LEU A 226 20.46 1.60 -3.62
N TYR A 227 20.21 2.34 -2.57
CA TYR A 227 20.21 3.82 -2.58
C TYR A 227 21.52 4.43 -3.09
N THR A 228 22.59 3.67 -3.12
CA THR A 228 23.91 4.05 -3.58
C THR A 228 24.41 3.14 -4.70
N SER A 229 23.58 2.86 -5.71
CA SER A 229 24.10 2.18 -6.93
C SER A 229 25.29 2.91 -7.56
N ASP A 230 25.46 4.21 -7.29
CA ASP A 230 26.59 5.01 -7.69
C ASP A 230 27.80 4.91 -6.74
N ALA A 231 27.70 4.24 -5.61
CA ALA A 231 28.80 4.08 -4.66
C ALA A 231 29.69 2.84 -4.94
N ALA A 232 29.41 2.11 -6.02
CA ALA A 232 30.17 0.94 -6.45
C ALA A 232 31.16 1.22 -7.60
N ASP A 233 31.31 2.48 -8.07
CA ASP A 233 32.30 2.91 -9.08
C ASP A 233 33.51 3.59 -8.45
#